data_f05a38de9e8992bbc302e0f5b23848cc
#
_entry.id   f05a38de9e8992bbc302e0f5b23848cc
#
_cell.length_a   1.000
_cell.length_b   1.000
_cell.length_c   1.000
_cell.angle_alpha   90.00
_cell.angle_beta   90.00
_cell.angle_gamma   90.00
#
_symmetry.space_group_name_H-M   'P 1'
#
loop_
_entity.id
_entity.type
_entity.pdbx_description
1 polymer ?
#
loop_
_entity_poly.entity_id
_entity_poly.type
_entity_poly.pdbx_seq_one_letter_code
_entity_poly.pdbx_strand_id
1 'polypeptide(L)'
;MVVISKVTIKQNQFTEVNIMKIAVVAANGRVAQKVIKEALDRGFKIKAFGRDDENKTVAKDYVKKDIMDLTKEDLAGFDAVVDGFGAWTDEEQPMHIKTSQYLCDLLRGSDTRLLIVGGAGSLYVNPEHTVQVKDAPDFPAMFLPLANAQGAELDELRKRNDVKWTFISPAGDFQADGERTGEYILGGEELTLNEKGESIISYADYAIAMVDEIENGDHIQQRISVVRK
;
A
#
# COMPACT_ATOMS: atom_id res chain seq x y z
N MET A 1 32.03 40.14 48.43
CA MET A 1 31.69 40.27 47.00
C MET A 1 31.32 38.87 46.44
N VAL A 2 30.03 38.58 46.42
CA VAL A 2 29.55 37.25 46.03
C VAL A 2 29.19 37.32 44.56
N VAL A 3 29.87 36.52 43.74
CA VAL A 3 29.58 36.36 42.29
C VAL A 3 28.50 35.31 42.13
N ILE A 4 27.30 35.72 41.77
CA ILE A 4 26.19 34.80 41.41
C ILE A 4 26.35 34.47 39.91
N SER A 5 26.76 33.23 39.60
CA SER A 5 26.79 32.72 38.23
C SER A 5 25.37 32.45 37.77
N LYS A 6 24.95 33.13 36.70
CA LYS A 6 23.68 32.85 36.00
C LYS A 6 23.75 31.49 35.31
N VAL A 7 22.97 30.52 35.80
CA VAL A 7 22.73 29.26 35.11
C VAL A 7 21.74 29.56 33.97
N THR A 8 22.21 29.52 32.73
CA THR A 8 21.37 29.60 31.55
C THR A 8 20.77 28.21 31.30
N ILE A 9 19.50 28.07 31.62
CA ILE A 9 18.73 26.89 31.26
C ILE A 9 18.52 26.92 29.74
N LYS A 10 19.21 26.05 29.01
CA LYS A 10 18.88 25.78 27.57
C LYS A 10 17.48 25.18 27.52
N GLN A 11 16.55 25.88 26.91
CA GLN A 11 15.25 25.33 26.54
C GLN A 11 15.51 24.15 25.62
N ASN A 12 15.15 22.94 26.07
CA ASN A 12 15.03 21.78 25.21
C ASN A 12 13.97 22.10 24.14
N GLN A 13 14.39 22.25 22.90
CA GLN A 13 13.49 22.18 21.77
C GLN A 13 12.99 20.74 21.72
N PHE A 14 11.80 20.49 22.22
CA PHE A 14 11.04 19.30 21.88
C PHE A 14 10.74 19.43 20.37
N THR A 15 11.44 18.68 19.54
CA THR A 15 11.00 18.41 18.18
C THR A 15 9.65 17.71 18.32
N GLU A 16 8.56 18.35 17.91
CA GLU A 16 7.27 17.70 17.76
C GLU A 16 7.50 16.52 16.81
N VAL A 17 7.32 15.31 17.33
CA VAL A 17 7.31 14.10 16.50
C VAL A 17 6.07 14.23 15.62
N ASN A 18 6.27 14.51 14.34
CA ASN A 18 5.17 14.63 13.39
C ASN A 18 4.63 13.23 13.15
N ILE A 19 3.52 12.88 13.83
CA ILE A 19 2.88 11.57 13.71
C ILE A 19 2.17 11.52 12.35
N MET A 20 2.61 10.61 11.49
CA MET A 20 2.00 10.41 10.17
C MET A 20 0.52 10.05 10.27
N LYS A 21 -0.26 10.60 9.36
CA LYS A 21 -1.69 10.37 9.19
C LYS A 21 -1.94 9.60 7.90
N ILE A 22 -2.57 8.47 7.99
CA ILE A 22 -2.80 7.58 6.87
C ILE A 22 -4.31 7.36 6.71
N ALA A 23 -4.83 7.60 5.51
CA ALA A 23 -6.16 7.16 5.13
C ALA A 23 -6.05 5.78 4.47
N VAL A 24 -6.91 4.85 4.85
CA VAL A 24 -6.99 3.52 4.21
C VAL A 24 -8.37 3.36 3.62
N VAL A 25 -8.44 3.18 2.30
CA VAL A 25 -9.71 2.96 1.58
C VAL A 25 -9.92 1.48 1.30
N ALA A 26 -11.16 1.05 1.11
CA ALA A 26 -11.57 -0.36 1.13
C ALA A 26 -11.07 -1.08 2.40
N ALA A 27 -11.11 -0.40 3.53
CA ALA A 27 -10.42 -0.76 4.77
C ALA A 27 -10.82 -2.13 5.35
N ASN A 28 -12.02 -2.63 5.06
CA ASN A 28 -12.48 -3.95 5.49
C ASN A 28 -11.84 -5.12 4.74
N GLY A 29 -11.03 -4.83 3.69
CA GLY A 29 -10.26 -5.85 2.98
C GLY A 29 -9.21 -6.52 3.87
N ARG A 30 -8.95 -7.81 3.66
CA ARG A 30 -8.06 -8.61 4.53
C ARG A 30 -6.63 -8.05 4.59
N VAL A 31 -6.09 -7.56 3.48
CA VAL A 31 -4.77 -6.91 3.42
C VAL A 31 -4.83 -5.55 4.13
N ALA A 32 -5.84 -4.73 3.82
CA ALA A 32 -6.01 -3.41 4.42
C ALA A 32 -6.10 -3.48 5.96
N GLN A 33 -6.78 -4.49 6.51
CA GLN A 33 -6.82 -4.72 7.96
C GLN A 33 -5.43 -4.97 8.56
N LYS A 34 -4.55 -5.71 7.85
CA LYS A 34 -3.16 -5.95 8.31
C LYS A 34 -2.32 -4.67 8.23
N VAL A 35 -2.48 -3.88 7.18
CA VAL A 35 -1.81 -2.57 7.04
C VAL A 35 -2.25 -1.61 8.14
N ILE A 36 -3.56 -1.52 8.41
CA ILE A 36 -4.09 -0.70 9.50
C ILE A 36 -3.50 -1.12 10.85
N LYS A 37 -3.47 -2.42 11.11
CA LYS A 37 -2.91 -2.92 12.37
C LYS A 37 -1.43 -2.58 12.51
N GLU A 38 -0.62 -2.83 11.48
CA GLU A 38 0.82 -2.54 11.48
C GLU A 38 1.08 -1.04 11.68
N ALA A 39 0.36 -0.18 10.97
CA ALA A 39 0.50 1.27 11.08
C ALA A 39 0.11 1.80 12.48
N LEU A 40 -0.96 1.27 13.08
CA LEU A 40 -1.36 1.61 14.44
C LEU A 40 -0.34 1.13 15.49
N ASP A 41 0.23 -0.07 15.32
CA ASP A 41 1.27 -0.61 16.20
C ASP A 41 2.54 0.26 16.19
N ARG A 42 2.80 0.96 15.07
CA ARG A 42 3.88 1.96 14.94
C ARG A 42 3.49 3.37 15.43
N GLY A 43 2.27 3.56 15.90
CA GLY A 43 1.80 4.83 16.47
C GLY A 43 1.27 5.84 15.45
N PHE A 44 1.00 5.43 14.21
CA PHE A 44 0.40 6.31 13.20
C PHE A 44 -1.08 6.56 13.47
N LYS A 45 -1.59 7.67 12.95
CA LYS A 45 -3.01 7.99 12.99
C LYS A 45 -3.69 7.44 11.74
N ILE A 46 -4.68 6.58 11.94
CA ILE A 46 -5.41 5.95 10.84
C ILE A 46 -6.84 6.47 10.80
N LYS A 47 -7.28 6.81 9.58
CA LYS A 47 -8.69 6.94 9.22
C LYS A 47 -9.04 5.89 8.17
N ALA A 48 -10.00 5.04 8.49
CA ALA A 48 -10.42 3.94 7.65
C ALA A 48 -11.74 4.29 6.93
N PHE A 49 -11.79 4.00 5.62
CA PHE A 49 -12.99 4.16 4.81
C PHE A 49 -13.41 2.81 4.23
N GLY A 50 -14.68 2.46 4.37
CA GLY A 50 -15.24 1.22 3.83
C GLY A 50 -16.69 1.38 3.46
N ARG A 51 -17.19 0.53 2.55
CA ARG A 51 -18.57 0.60 2.05
C ARG A 51 -19.61 0.00 3.01
N ASP A 52 -19.17 -0.80 3.98
CA ASP A 52 -20.06 -1.50 4.91
C ASP A 52 -20.34 -0.66 6.16
N ASP A 53 -21.46 -0.93 6.83
CA ASP A 53 -21.78 -0.33 8.14
C ASP A 53 -20.86 -0.87 9.25
N GLU A 54 -20.42 -2.12 9.10
CA GLU A 54 -19.56 -2.79 10.05
C GLU A 54 -18.09 -2.43 9.82
N ASN A 55 -17.42 -1.95 10.86
CA ASN A 55 -15.98 -1.81 10.88
C ASN A 55 -15.34 -3.15 11.26
N LYS A 56 -14.70 -3.82 10.29
CA LYS A 56 -13.95 -5.07 10.50
C LYS A 56 -12.47 -4.84 10.87
N THR A 57 -12.06 -3.58 10.97
CA THR A 57 -10.69 -3.20 11.28
C THR A 57 -10.51 -2.90 12.77
N VAL A 58 -9.28 -2.71 13.20
CA VAL A 58 -8.94 -2.24 14.56
C VAL A 58 -8.85 -0.70 14.64
N ALA A 59 -9.08 0.02 13.54
CA ALA A 59 -9.10 1.48 13.53
C ALA A 59 -10.35 2.01 14.27
N LYS A 60 -10.13 2.99 15.16
CA LYS A 60 -11.23 3.63 15.89
C LYS A 60 -11.98 4.66 15.05
N ASP A 61 -11.26 5.31 14.11
CA ASP A 61 -11.83 6.28 13.17
C ASP A 61 -12.16 5.57 11.87
N TYR A 62 -13.41 5.11 11.79
CA TYR A 62 -13.95 4.43 10.61
C TYR A 62 -15.14 5.21 10.07
N VAL A 63 -15.17 5.43 8.77
CA VAL A 63 -16.24 6.11 8.06
C VAL A 63 -16.79 5.18 6.99
N LYS A 64 -18.13 4.96 7.02
CA LYS A 64 -18.82 4.29 5.93
C LYS A 64 -18.85 5.22 4.72
N LYS A 65 -17.99 4.92 3.75
CA LYS A 65 -17.93 5.66 2.48
C LYS A 65 -17.29 4.80 1.40
N ASP A 66 -17.94 4.67 0.25
CA ASP A 66 -17.36 4.01 -0.90
C ASP A 66 -16.21 4.85 -1.49
N ILE A 67 -15.24 4.22 -2.15
CA ILE A 67 -14.12 4.92 -2.79
C ILE A 67 -14.63 5.96 -3.77
N MET A 68 -15.64 5.61 -4.57
CA MET A 68 -16.18 6.51 -5.60
C MET A 68 -17.00 7.68 -5.05
N ASP A 69 -17.31 7.67 -3.75
CA ASP A 69 -17.99 8.77 -3.05
C ASP A 69 -17.02 9.69 -2.28
N LEU A 70 -15.74 9.34 -2.22
CA LEU A 70 -14.74 10.16 -1.53
C LEU A 70 -14.58 11.52 -2.22
N THR A 71 -14.24 12.53 -1.44
CA THR A 71 -13.95 13.87 -1.93
C THR A 71 -12.51 14.27 -1.59
N LYS A 72 -12.02 15.37 -2.16
CA LYS A 72 -10.70 15.92 -1.81
C LYS A 72 -10.61 16.27 -0.33
N GLU A 73 -11.71 16.73 0.24
CA GLU A 73 -11.79 17.10 1.67
C GLU A 73 -11.67 15.88 2.58
N ASP A 74 -12.19 14.72 2.15
CA ASP A 74 -12.04 13.46 2.89
C ASP A 74 -10.58 13.01 3.00
N LEU A 75 -9.77 13.32 1.98
CA LEU A 75 -8.36 12.92 1.90
C LEU A 75 -7.38 14.06 2.22
N ALA A 76 -7.89 15.23 2.59
CA ALA A 76 -7.04 16.39 2.90
C ALA A 76 -6.27 16.20 4.20
N GLY A 77 -4.98 16.54 4.19
CA GLY A 77 -4.11 16.54 5.37
C GLY A 77 -3.65 15.16 5.83
N PHE A 78 -3.77 14.15 4.98
CA PHE A 78 -3.11 12.85 5.13
C PHE A 78 -1.74 12.87 4.44
N ASP A 79 -0.77 12.18 5.04
CA ASP A 79 0.56 11.98 4.48
C ASP A 79 0.53 10.89 3.39
N ALA A 80 -0.34 9.88 3.59
CA ALA A 80 -0.54 8.80 2.64
C ALA A 80 -1.99 8.32 2.60
N VAL A 81 -2.40 7.83 1.42
CA VAL A 81 -3.62 7.06 1.18
C VAL A 81 -3.22 5.66 0.76
N VAL A 82 -3.73 4.64 1.43
CA VAL A 82 -3.57 3.24 1.02
C VAL A 82 -4.84 2.78 0.33
N ASP A 83 -4.71 2.36 -0.92
CA ASP A 83 -5.77 1.71 -1.68
C ASP A 83 -5.72 0.19 -1.47
N GLY A 84 -6.65 -0.31 -0.67
CA GLY A 84 -6.84 -1.73 -0.39
C GLY A 84 -7.95 -2.36 -1.23
N PHE A 85 -8.33 -1.72 -2.36
CA PHE A 85 -9.38 -2.24 -3.23
C PHE A 85 -9.01 -3.62 -3.78
N GLY A 86 -10.02 -4.49 -3.89
CA GLY A 86 -9.91 -5.80 -4.51
C GLY A 86 -11.26 -6.23 -5.06
N ALA A 87 -11.26 -6.71 -6.30
CA ALA A 87 -12.42 -7.24 -6.99
C ALA A 87 -12.22 -8.72 -7.31
N TRP A 88 -13.25 -9.53 -7.11
CA TRP A 88 -13.17 -10.99 -7.27
C TRP A 88 -14.12 -11.53 -8.34
N THR A 89 -15.04 -10.71 -8.84
CA THR A 89 -15.95 -11.10 -9.93
C THR A 89 -15.55 -10.40 -11.22
N ASP A 90 -15.86 -11.00 -12.36
CA ASP A 90 -15.53 -10.45 -13.68
C ASP A 90 -16.18 -9.06 -13.90
N GLU A 91 -17.38 -8.85 -13.35
CA GLU A 91 -18.10 -7.59 -13.43
C GLU A 91 -17.40 -6.46 -12.67
N GLU A 92 -16.69 -6.80 -11.57
CA GLU A 92 -16.00 -5.83 -10.74
C GLU A 92 -14.55 -5.55 -11.20
N GLN A 93 -13.94 -6.40 -12.05
CA GLN A 93 -12.55 -6.22 -12.49
C GLN A 93 -12.25 -4.83 -13.07
N PRO A 94 -13.14 -4.19 -13.88
CA PRO A 94 -12.88 -2.84 -14.38
C PRO A 94 -12.79 -1.77 -13.29
N MET A 95 -13.24 -2.08 -12.06
CA MET A 95 -13.18 -1.13 -10.95
C MET A 95 -11.74 -0.92 -10.45
N HIS A 96 -10.80 -1.85 -10.67
CA HIS A 96 -9.38 -1.62 -10.33
C HIS A 96 -8.86 -0.32 -10.96
N ILE A 97 -9.03 -0.16 -12.27
CA ILE A 97 -8.63 1.08 -12.97
C ILE A 97 -9.48 2.26 -12.49
N LYS A 98 -10.79 2.10 -12.37
CA LYS A 98 -11.68 3.23 -12.04
C LYS A 98 -11.38 3.81 -10.67
N THR A 99 -11.21 2.96 -9.65
CA THR A 99 -10.95 3.42 -8.28
C THR A 99 -9.57 4.06 -8.15
N SER A 100 -8.53 3.44 -8.69
CA SER A 100 -7.17 4.00 -8.63
C SER A 100 -7.05 5.32 -9.40
N GLN A 101 -7.64 5.43 -10.59
CA GLN A 101 -7.65 6.69 -11.34
C GLN A 101 -8.47 7.78 -10.63
N TYR A 102 -9.60 7.40 -10.00
CA TYR A 102 -10.39 8.34 -9.20
C TYR A 102 -9.59 8.88 -8.02
N LEU A 103 -8.91 7.99 -7.27
CA LEU A 103 -8.02 8.41 -6.18
C LEU A 103 -6.88 9.29 -6.68
N CYS A 104 -6.28 8.97 -7.84
CA CYS A 104 -5.30 9.84 -8.48
C CYS A 104 -5.87 11.23 -8.78
N ASP A 105 -7.11 11.33 -9.28
CA ASP A 105 -7.73 12.62 -9.57
C ASP A 105 -8.00 13.44 -8.30
N LEU A 106 -8.38 12.81 -7.20
CA LEU A 106 -8.54 13.45 -5.90
C LEU A 106 -7.21 13.98 -5.35
N LEU A 107 -6.11 13.23 -5.55
CA LEU A 107 -4.78 13.51 -4.98
C LEU A 107 -3.88 14.32 -5.94
N ARG A 108 -4.37 14.66 -7.13
CA ARG A 108 -3.61 15.38 -8.15
C ARG A 108 -2.94 16.63 -7.58
N GLY A 109 -1.62 16.72 -7.77
CA GLY A 109 -0.81 17.88 -7.36
C GLY A 109 -0.66 18.06 -5.85
N SER A 110 -1.12 17.11 -5.03
CA SER A 110 -0.90 17.12 -3.59
C SER A 110 0.43 16.45 -3.22
N ASP A 111 0.86 16.65 -1.97
CA ASP A 111 2.01 15.95 -1.41
C ASP A 111 1.65 14.57 -0.85
N THR A 112 0.36 14.26 -0.73
CA THR A 112 -0.14 12.98 -0.24
C THR A 112 0.25 11.84 -1.16
N ARG A 113 0.86 10.80 -0.62
CA ARG A 113 1.22 9.60 -1.38
C ARG A 113 0.03 8.68 -1.57
N LEU A 114 -0.02 7.98 -2.70
CA LEU A 114 -0.99 6.92 -2.96
C LEU A 114 -0.26 5.57 -3.06
N LEU A 115 -0.49 4.67 -2.10
CA LEU A 115 0.07 3.33 -2.13
C LEU A 115 -1.04 2.33 -2.46
N ILE A 116 -0.80 1.49 -3.46
CA ILE A 116 -1.82 0.59 -4.01
C ILE A 116 -1.42 -0.85 -3.73
N VAL A 117 -2.37 -1.62 -3.20
CA VAL A 117 -2.21 -3.08 -3.05
C VAL A 117 -2.35 -3.71 -4.43
N GLY A 118 -1.21 -4.04 -5.03
CA GLY A 118 -1.13 -4.62 -6.35
C GLY A 118 -1.21 -6.14 -6.38
N GLY A 119 -0.90 -6.71 -7.54
CA GLY A 119 -0.85 -8.15 -7.78
C GLY A 119 0.49 -8.61 -8.35
N ALA A 120 0.75 -9.91 -8.23
CA ALA A 120 1.97 -10.55 -8.73
C ALA A 120 1.90 -10.91 -10.23
N GLY A 121 0.70 -11.02 -10.81
CA GLY A 121 0.49 -11.53 -12.15
C GLY A 121 1.19 -10.76 -13.27
N SER A 122 1.43 -9.46 -13.06
CA SER A 122 2.13 -8.59 -14.02
C SER A 122 3.63 -8.45 -13.75
N LEU A 123 4.20 -9.15 -12.77
CA LEU A 123 5.66 -9.21 -12.58
C LEU A 123 6.31 -9.95 -13.76
N TYR A 124 7.48 -9.49 -14.16
CA TYR A 124 8.22 -10.12 -15.25
C TYR A 124 9.03 -11.33 -14.75
N VAL A 125 9.11 -12.36 -15.59
CA VAL A 125 9.90 -13.57 -15.29
C VAL A 125 11.21 -13.62 -16.08
N ASN A 126 11.47 -12.59 -16.86
CA ASN A 126 12.70 -12.47 -17.67
C ASN A 126 13.24 -11.03 -17.66
N PRO A 127 14.57 -10.85 -17.77
CA PRO A 127 15.22 -9.53 -17.73
C PRO A 127 14.82 -8.59 -18.87
N GLU A 128 14.37 -9.14 -20.00
CA GLU A 128 13.91 -8.37 -21.16
C GLU A 128 12.52 -7.76 -20.95
N HIS A 129 11.85 -8.08 -19.84
CA HIS A 129 10.51 -7.64 -19.50
C HIS A 129 9.46 -7.92 -20.60
N THR A 130 9.52 -9.11 -21.20
CA THR A 130 8.63 -9.52 -22.30
C THR A 130 7.62 -10.58 -21.91
N VAL A 131 7.84 -11.28 -20.77
CA VAL A 131 6.98 -12.36 -20.28
C VAL A 131 6.61 -12.07 -18.83
N GLN A 132 5.32 -12.10 -18.53
CA GLN A 132 4.79 -11.88 -17.20
C GLN A 132 4.43 -13.22 -16.51
N VAL A 133 4.31 -13.20 -15.18
CA VAL A 133 3.91 -14.38 -14.38
C VAL A 133 2.59 -14.97 -14.91
N LYS A 134 1.61 -14.13 -15.26
CA LYS A 134 0.31 -14.57 -15.79
C LYS A 134 0.37 -15.25 -17.15
N ASP A 135 1.49 -15.11 -17.88
CA ASP A 135 1.68 -15.72 -19.21
C ASP A 135 2.23 -17.16 -19.11
N ALA A 136 2.57 -17.61 -17.89
CA ALA A 136 3.06 -18.96 -17.67
C ALA A 136 1.95 -20.00 -17.99
N PRO A 137 2.30 -21.14 -18.65
CA PRO A 137 1.32 -22.16 -19.04
C PRO A 137 0.56 -22.79 -17.86
N ASP A 138 1.15 -22.76 -16.68
CA ASP A 138 0.60 -23.28 -15.42
C ASP A 138 -0.06 -22.22 -14.54
N PHE A 139 -0.17 -20.98 -15.03
CA PHE A 139 -0.85 -19.92 -14.28
C PHE A 139 -2.33 -20.29 -14.08
N PRO A 140 -2.87 -20.25 -12.83
CA PRO A 140 -4.24 -20.69 -12.59
C PRO A 140 -5.25 -19.80 -13.33
N ALA A 141 -6.02 -20.39 -14.23
CA ALA A 141 -6.97 -19.67 -15.09
C ALA A 141 -7.98 -18.82 -14.31
N MET A 142 -8.35 -19.24 -13.09
CA MET A 142 -9.28 -18.51 -12.24
C MET A 142 -8.74 -17.14 -11.78
N PHE A 143 -7.43 -16.94 -11.75
CA PHE A 143 -6.81 -15.66 -11.38
C PHE A 143 -6.46 -14.78 -12.58
N LEU A 144 -6.61 -15.29 -13.81
CA LEU A 144 -6.23 -14.55 -15.00
C LEU A 144 -7.02 -13.23 -15.19
N PRO A 145 -8.34 -13.17 -14.93
CA PRO A 145 -9.09 -11.91 -14.99
C PRO A 145 -8.54 -10.86 -14.02
N LEU A 146 -8.28 -11.25 -12.76
CA LEU A 146 -7.70 -10.38 -11.75
C LEU A 146 -6.30 -9.91 -12.13
N ALA A 147 -5.42 -10.83 -12.57
CA ALA A 147 -4.06 -10.51 -12.98
C ALA A 147 -4.03 -9.52 -14.15
N ASN A 148 -4.96 -9.66 -15.11
CA ASN A 148 -5.11 -8.73 -16.22
C ASN A 148 -5.60 -7.36 -15.76
N ALA A 149 -6.60 -7.30 -14.87
CA ALA A 149 -7.15 -6.06 -14.35
C ALA A 149 -6.11 -5.25 -13.56
N GLN A 150 -5.37 -5.90 -12.66
CA GLN A 150 -4.31 -5.25 -11.89
C GLN A 150 -3.10 -4.88 -12.75
N GLY A 151 -2.78 -5.65 -13.77
CA GLY A 151 -1.75 -5.28 -14.76
C GLY A 151 -2.15 -4.02 -15.54
N ALA A 152 -3.39 -3.96 -16.02
CA ALA A 152 -3.92 -2.80 -16.73
C ALA A 152 -4.04 -1.55 -15.81
N GLU A 153 -4.39 -1.74 -14.53
CA GLU A 153 -4.35 -0.67 -13.53
C GLU A 153 -2.95 -0.06 -13.41
N LEU A 154 -1.92 -0.90 -13.29
CA LEU A 154 -0.53 -0.43 -13.24
C LEU A 154 -0.13 0.32 -14.52
N ASP A 155 -0.56 -0.14 -15.70
CA ASP A 155 -0.27 0.53 -16.96
C ASP A 155 -0.93 1.93 -17.03
N GLU A 156 -2.13 2.11 -16.45
CA GLU A 156 -2.77 3.41 -16.34
C GLU A 156 -2.07 4.31 -15.29
N LEU A 157 -1.60 3.74 -14.17
CA LEU A 157 -0.83 4.48 -13.17
C LEU A 157 0.49 5.02 -13.74
N ARG A 158 1.17 4.25 -14.58
CA ARG A 158 2.43 4.66 -15.25
C ARG A 158 2.28 5.89 -16.14
N LYS A 159 1.06 6.22 -16.57
CA LYS A 159 0.76 7.44 -17.34
C LYS A 159 0.59 8.67 -16.44
N ARG A 160 0.50 8.48 -15.11
CA ARG A 160 0.26 9.54 -14.13
C ARG A 160 1.60 10.06 -13.59
N ASN A 161 1.90 11.33 -13.89
CA ASN A 161 3.05 12.06 -13.36
C ASN A 161 2.67 13.16 -12.38
N ASP A 162 1.38 13.28 -12.09
CA ASP A 162 0.75 14.31 -11.27
C ASP A 162 0.35 13.83 -9.86
N VAL A 163 0.66 12.56 -9.53
CA VAL A 163 0.41 11.91 -8.24
C VAL A 163 1.64 11.12 -7.80
N LYS A 164 1.92 11.12 -6.51
CA LYS A 164 3.02 10.35 -5.88
C LYS A 164 2.54 8.92 -5.58
N TRP A 165 2.35 8.10 -6.62
CA TRP A 165 1.87 6.74 -6.46
C TRP A 165 3.01 5.72 -6.27
N THR A 166 2.72 4.64 -5.55
CA THR A 166 3.55 3.43 -5.46
C THR A 166 2.64 2.21 -5.58
N PHE A 167 2.95 1.31 -6.51
CA PHE A 167 2.21 0.06 -6.69
C PHE A 167 3.02 -1.08 -6.09
N ILE A 168 2.48 -1.77 -5.07
CA ILE A 168 3.19 -2.81 -4.33
C ILE A 168 2.66 -4.17 -4.73
N SER A 169 3.43 -4.90 -5.54
CA SER A 169 3.14 -6.28 -5.93
C SER A 169 3.53 -7.25 -4.81
N PRO A 170 2.64 -8.13 -4.37
CA PRO A 170 3.02 -9.23 -3.48
C PRO A 170 3.81 -10.30 -4.22
N ALA A 171 4.28 -11.29 -3.49
CA ALA A 171 4.79 -12.54 -4.05
C ALA A 171 3.71 -13.34 -4.77
N GLY A 172 4.12 -14.32 -5.59
CA GLY A 172 3.21 -15.20 -6.33
C GLY A 172 2.26 -15.99 -5.44
N ASP A 173 2.74 -16.49 -4.29
CA ASP A 173 1.91 -17.06 -3.22
C ASP A 173 1.71 -16.04 -2.10
N PHE A 174 0.55 -15.36 -2.15
CA PHE A 174 0.16 -14.31 -1.21
C PHE A 174 -0.75 -14.87 -0.12
N GLN A 175 -0.19 -15.19 1.03
CA GLN A 175 -0.82 -15.95 2.10
C GLN A 175 -1.56 -15.08 3.10
N ALA A 176 -2.89 -15.18 3.10
CA ALA A 176 -3.74 -14.40 4.00
C ALA A 176 -3.53 -14.70 5.49
N ASP A 177 -3.30 -15.97 5.81
CA ASP A 177 -3.12 -16.48 7.17
C ASP A 177 -1.67 -16.98 7.39
N GLY A 178 -0.72 -16.55 6.52
CA GLY A 178 0.69 -16.86 6.66
C GLY A 178 1.30 -16.22 7.91
N GLU A 179 2.39 -16.83 8.39
CA GLU A 179 3.12 -16.37 9.57
C GLU A 179 3.71 -14.97 9.34
N ARG A 180 3.69 -14.13 10.39
CA ARG A 180 4.43 -12.86 10.42
C ARG A 180 5.86 -13.14 10.85
N THR A 181 6.79 -13.10 9.90
CA THR A 181 8.22 -13.32 10.16
C THR A 181 8.95 -12.04 10.56
N GLY A 182 8.44 -10.90 10.15
CA GLY A 182 9.03 -9.60 10.41
C GLY A 182 10.09 -9.18 9.39
N GLU A 183 10.38 -10.03 8.39
CA GLU A 183 11.42 -9.79 7.38
C GLU A 183 10.90 -10.04 5.97
N TYR A 184 11.35 -9.22 5.02
CA TYR A 184 11.04 -9.38 3.61
C TYR A 184 12.23 -8.98 2.73
N ILE A 185 12.19 -9.40 1.47
CA ILE A 185 13.10 -8.97 0.42
C ILE A 185 12.33 -8.00 -0.47
N LEU A 186 12.91 -6.84 -0.74
CA LEU A 186 12.36 -5.86 -1.66
C LEU A 186 12.88 -6.15 -3.07
N GLY A 187 11.96 -6.25 -4.02
CA GLY A 187 12.22 -6.35 -5.45
C GLY A 187 11.54 -5.22 -6.22
N GLY A 188 11.63 -5.28 -7.53
CA GLY A 188 11.07 -4.27 -8.45
C GLY A 188 10.06 -4.86 -9.43
N GLU A 189 10.37 -4.72 -10.72
CA GLU A 189 9.53 -5.15 -11.83
C GLU A 189 9.51 -6.68 -12.04
N GLU A 190 10.51 -7.39 -11.53
CA GLU A 190 10.69 -8.82 -11.76
C GLU A 190 10.15 -9.65 -10.59
N LEU A 191 9.74 -10.88 -10.90
CA LEU A 191 9.38 -11.87 -9.90
C LEU A 191 10.60 -12.19 -9.05
N THR A 192 10.54 -11.80 -7.79
CA THR A 192 11.61 -12.07 -6.81
C THR A 192 11.37 -13.42 -6.15
N LEU A 193 12.44 -14.19 -5.96
CA LEU A 193 12.45 -15.45 -5.21
C LEU A 193 13.34 -15.30 -3.97
N ASN A 194 12.97 -15.99 -2.89
CA ASN A 194 13.81 -16.09 -1.71
C ASN A 194 14.95 -17.11 -1.91
N GLU A 195 15.80 -17.32 -0.89
CA GLU A 195 16.91 -18.27 -0.95
C GLU A 195 16.48 -19.74 -1.18
N LYS A 196 15.21 -20.05 -0.93
CA LYS A 196 14.63 -21.38 -1.18
C LYS A 196 14.04 -21.53 -2.59
N GLY A 197 14.11 -20.46 -3.40
CA GLY A 197 13.49 -20.43 -4.73
C GLY A 197 11.97 -20.25 -4.71
N GLU A 198 11.41 -19.71 -3.63
CA GLU A 198 9.98 -19.50 -3.45
C GLU A 198 9.61 -18.01 -3.63
N SER A 199 8.49 -17.75 -4.31
CA SER A 199 7.85 -16.45 -4.30
C SER A 199 6.62 -16.50 -3.40
N ILE A 200 6.82 -16.20 -2.13
CA ILE A 200 5.82 -16.34 -1.07
C ILE A 200 5.89 -15.17 -0.10
N ILE A 201 4.75 -14.64 0.37
CA ILE A 201 4.68 -13.65 1.45
C ILE A 201 3.35 -13.76 2.20
N SER A 202 3.37 -13.51 3.51
CA SER A 202 2.15 -13.35 4.29
C SER A 202 1.55 -11.96 4.13
N TYR A 203 0.23 -11.81 4.35
CA TYR A 203 -0.39 -10.49 4.43
C TYR A 203 0.22 -9.63 5.54
N ALA A 204 0.71 -10.27 6.62
CA ALA A 204 1.32 -9.57 7.74
C ALA A 204 2.70 -8.99 7.38
N ASP A 205 3.56 -9.74 6.68
CA ASP A 205 4.86 -9.23 6.23
C ASP A 205 4.72 -8.24 5.07
N TYR A 206 3.74 -8.45 4.18
CA TYR A 206 3.37 -7.46 3.17
C TYR A 206 2.95 -6.12 3.79
N ALA A 207 2.19 -6.16 4.90
CA ALA A 207 1.80 -4.95 5.62
C ALA A 207 3.01 -4.22 6.22
N ILE A 208 4.04 -4.95 6.69
CA ILE A 208 5.30 -4.34 7.13
C ILE A 208 5.93 -3.57 5.98
N ALA A 209 6.10 -4.19 4.81
CA ALA A 209 6.70 -3.56 3.64
C ALA A 209 5.91 -2.33 3.16
N MET A 210 4.57 -2.40 3.17
CA MET A 210 3.70 -1.27 2.84
C MET A 210 3.92 -0.09 3.79
N VAL A 211 4.00 -0.36 5.10
CA VAL A 211 4.17 0.70 6.10
C VAL A 211 5.60 1.23 6.08
N ASP A 212 6.61 0.40 5.84
CA ASP A 212 8.00 0.85 5.63
C ASP A 212 8.10 1.80 4.43
N GLU A 213 7.41 1.49 3.32
CA GLU A 213 7.38 2.36 2.14
C GLU A 213 6.65 3.68 2.42
N ILE A 214 5.62 3.67 3.28
CA ILE A 214 4.95 4.91 3.73
C ILE A 214 5.94 5.78 4.52
N GLU A 215 6.71 5.19 5.43
CA GLU A 215 7.68 5.92 6.26
C GLU A 215 8.87 6.46 5.46
N ASN A 216 9.44 5.63 4.58
CA ASN A 216 10.68 5.94 3.88
C ASN A 216 10.44 6.83 2.64
N GLY A 217 9.39 6.54 1.87
CA GLY A 217 9.04 7.31 0.68
C GLY A 217 9.98 7.15 -0.51
N ASP A 218 10.64 6.00 -0.62
CA ASP A 218 11.76 5.81 -1.56
C ASP A 218 11.29 5.56 -3.01
N HIS A 219 10.07 5.04 -3.21
CA HIS A 219 9.61 4.56 -4.51
C HIS A 219 8.36 5.33 -5.00
N ILE A 220 8.58 6.54 -5.51
CA ILE A 220 7.50 7.38 -6.08
C ILE A 220 7.39 7.15 -7.58
N GLN A 221 6.14 6.94 -8.06
CA GLN A 221 5.82 6.61 -9.46
C GLN A 221 6.51 5.33 -9.93
N GLN A 222 6.55 4.33 -9.05
CA GLN A 222 7.21 3.06 -9.29
C GLN A 222 6.35 1.89 -8.81
N ARG A 223 6.59 0.73 -9.42
CA ARG A 223 6.23 -0.55 -8.84
C ARG A 223 7.40 -1.09 -8.02
N ILE A 224 7.08 -1.65 -6.86
CA ILE A 224 7.95 -2.52 -6.09
C ILE A 224 7.28 -3.88 -5.90
N SER A 225 8.07 -4.90 -5.60
CA SER A 225 7.58 -6.22 -5.23
C SER A 225 8.18 -6.66 -3.91
N VAL A 226 7.47 -7.53 -3.20
CA VAL A 226 7.92 -7.99 -1.87
C VAL A 226 7.74 -9.49 -1.73
N VAL A 227 8.75 -10.16 -1.19
CA VAL A 227 8.77 -11.60 -0.93
C VAL A 227 9.33 -11.85 0.47
N ARG A 228 8.87 -12.92 1.13
CA ARG A 228 9.42 -13.34 2.43
C ARG A 228 10.89 -13.72 2.28
N LYS A 229 11.71 -13.29 3.23
CA LYS A 229 13.12 -13.66 3.31
C LYS A 229 13.33 -15.13 3.65
#